data_702420f3a75a4f04c88f089159df5795
#
_entry.id   702420f3a75a4f04c88f089159df5795
#
_cell.length_a   1.000
_cell.length_b   1.000
_cell.length_c   1.000
_cell.angle_alpha   90.00
_cell.angle_beta   90.00
_cell.angle_gamma   90.00
#
_symmetry.space_group_name_H-M   'P 1'
#
loop_
_entity.id
_entity.type
_entity.pdbx_description
1 polymer ?
#
loop_
_entity_poly.entity_id
_entity_poly.type
_entity_poly.pdbx_seq_one_letter_code
_entity_poly.pdbx_strand_id
1 'polypeptide(L)'
;CACLVGSEMCIRDRVYTAEQYAEVVENIRSAYGDRPVSFTTDCICGFPGETEADFEESRAFLKKIGFLKVHVFPYSRRSGTPAYDFPGQIHERDKQERSRAMNAAAEAIRKEVLAGYEGMEDDVLLETPLSETLFTGYTRLYVPVVVSAPGHASGEIVRVRLGAYDGERVRAALV
;
A
#
# COMPACT_ATOMS: atom_id res chain seq x y z
N CYS A 1 1.12 5.32 -13.19
CA CYS A 1 0.73 3.98 -12.76
C CYS A 1 1.91 3.04 -12.94
N ALA A 2 2.55 2.66 -11.88
CA ALA A 2 3.67 1.77 -11.91
C ALA A 2 3.17 0.36 -11.60
N CYS A 3 3.23 -0.53 -12.55
CA CYS A 3 3.34 -1.93 -12.21
C CYS A 3 4.72 -2.10 -11.61
N LEU A 4 4.78 -1.95 -10.30
CA LEU A 4 6.00 -1.99 -9.53
C LEU A 4 6.01 -3.28 -8.79
N VAL A 5 6.63 -4.27 -9.36
CA VAL A 5 7.02 -5.42 -8.57
C VAL A 5 8.38 -5.89 -9.03
N GLY A 6 9.21 -6.15 -8.07
CA GLY A 6 10.64 -6.31 -8.11
C GLY A 6 11.21 -7.41 -8.98
N SER A 7 10.50 -7.97 -9.94
CA SER A 7 11.11 -8.79 -10.96
C SER A 7 11.50 -7.94 -12.16
N GLU A 8 12.63 -8.23 -12.77
CA GLU A 8 13.07 -7.60 -14.02
C GLU A 8 12.01 -7.68 -15.12
N MET A 9 11.08 -8.64 -15.06
CA MET A 9 10.01 -8.81 -16.02
C MET A 9 8.90 -7.77 -15.91
N CYS A 10 8.53 -7.32 -14.72
CA CYS A 10 7.55 -6.24 -14.54
C CYS A 10 8.17 -4.86 -14.83
N ILE A 11 9.48 -4.75 -14.70
CA ILE A 11 10.26 -3.55 -14.96
C ILE A 11 10.72 -3.48 -16.42
N ARG A 12 10.57 -4.54 -17.21
CA ARG A 12 11.10 -4.72 -18.55
C ARG A 12 10.83 -3.57 -19.53
N ASP A 13 9.72 -2.85 -19.36
CA ASP A 13 9.38 -1.67 -20.16
C ASP A 13 9.58 -0.35 -19.39
N ARG A 14 10.24 -0.38 -18.22
CA ARG A 14 10.53 0.79 -17.40
C ARG A 14 11.97 1.23 -17.52
N VAL A 15 12.20 2.52 -17.34
CA VAL A 15 13.51 3.17 -17.45
C VAL A 15 14.36 2.92 -16.18
N TYR A 16 13.86 2.24 -15.15
CA TYR A 16 14.52 2.06 -13.87
C TYR A 16 14.41 0.60 -13.35
N THR A 17 15.37 0.20 -12.51
CA THR A 17 15.40 -1.11 -11.85
C THR A 17 14.75 -1.08 -10.45
N ALA A 18 14.56 -2.25 -9.83
CA ALA A 18 14.06 -2.37 -8.46
C ALA A 18 15.02 -1.69 -7.45
N GLU A 19 16.33 -1.80 -7.68
CA GLU A 19 17.36 -1.16 -6.86
C GLU A 19 17.26 0.36 -6.95
N GLN A 20 17.16 0.90 -8.16
CA GLN A 20 16.98 2.34 -8.37
C GLN A 20 15.70 2.86 -7.72
N TYR A 21 14.62 2.08 -7.77
CA TYR A 21 13.40 2.43 -7.06
C TYR A 21 13.60 2.44 -5.54
N ALA A 22 14.26 1.42 -4.99
CA ALA A 22 14.56 1.36 -3.56
C ALA A 22 15.46 2.54 -3.14
N GLU A 23 16.45 2.91 -3.95
CA GLU A 23 17.29 4.08 -3.71
C GLU A 23 16.48 5.39 -3.67
N VAL A 24 15.54 5.57 -4.60
CA VAL A 24 14.64 6.74 -4.59
C VAL A 24 13.81 6.78 -3.30
N VAL A 25 13.28 5.63 -2.85
CA VAL A 25 12.54 5.57 -1.58
C VAL A 25 13.42 5.97 -0.39
N GLU A 26 14.66 5.47 -0.32
CA GLU A 26 15.59 5.83 0.75
C GLU A 26 15.99 7.31 0.69
N ASN A 27 16.18 7.88 -0.51
CA ASN A 27 16.44 9.30 -0.68
C ASN A 27 15.26 10.16 -0.19
N ILE A 28 14.01 9.73 -0.46
CA ILE A 28 12.82 10.41 0.07
C ILE A 28 12.80 10.31 1.60
N ARG A 29 13.00 9.14 2.18
CA ARG A 29 13.05 8.96 3.64
C ARG A 29 14.10 9.86 4.27
N SER A 30 15.29 9.88 3.70
CA SER A 30 16.39 10.72 4.17
C SER A 30 16.07 12.21 4.10
N ALA A 31 15.42 12.66 3.02
CA ALA A 31 15.00 14.05 2.85
C ALA A 31 13.91 14.48 3.84
N TYR A 32 13.06 13.54 4.24
CA TYR A 32 12.04 13.78 5.26
C TYR A 32 12.62 13.75 6.69
N GLY A 33 13.78 13.10 6.91
CA GLY A 33 14.42 12.95 8.21
C GLY A 33 13.52 12.25 9.21
N ASP A 34 13.28 12.85 10.36
CA ASP A 34 12.43 12.29 11.42
C ASP A 34 10.92 12.39 11.12
N ARG A 35 10.54 13.07 10.04
CA ARG A 35 9.14 13.18 9.65
C ARG A 35 8.72 11.88 8.93
N PRO A 36 7.62 11.24 9.35
CA PRO A 36 7.16 10.03 8.73
C PRO A 36 6.71 10.28 7.29
N VAL A 37 6.92 9.29 6.43
CA VAL A 37 6.44 9.27 5.05
C VAL A 37 5.83 7.91 4.76
N SER A 38 4.68 7.89 4.09
CA SER A 38 4.03 6.66 3.65
C SER A 38 4.19 6.46 2.15
N PHE A 39 4.31 5.21 1.73
CA PHE A 39 4.36 4.82 0.32
C PHE A 39 3.21 3.90 -0.01
N THR A 40 2.66 4.08 -1.19
CA THR A 40 1.63 3.19 -1.76
C THR A 40 2.05 2.78 -3.16
N THR A 41 1.58 1.61 -3.62
CA THR A 41 1.90 1.12 -4.97
C THR A 41 0.79 0.25 -5.52
N ASP A 42 0.82 0.08 -6.84
CA ASP A 42 0.02 -0.91 -7.56
C ASP A 42 0.92 -2.11 -7.90
N CYS A 43 0.37 -3.32 -7.78
CA CYS A 43 1.05 -4.58 -8.09
C CYS A 43 0.18 -5.41 -9.02
N ILE A 44 0.72 -5.83 -10.16
CA ILE A 44 0.05 -6.77 -11.07
C ILE A 44 0.68 -8.15 -10.86
N CYS A 45 -0.15 -9.16 -10.61
CA CYS A 45 0.26 -10.56 -10.47
C CYS A 45 -0.15 -11.36 -11.71
N GLY A 46 0.69 -12.32 -12.09
CA GLY A 46 0.38 -13.21 -13.21
C GLY A 46 0.58 -12.56 -14.58
N PHE A 47 1.57 -11.66 -14.70
CA PHE A 47 1.98 -11.12 -15.98
C PHE A 47 2.52 -12.23 -16.87
N PRO A 48 2.35 -12.17 -18.22
CA PRO A 48 2.85 -13.22 -19.11
C PRO A 48 4.33 -13.52 -18.88
N GLY A 49 4.64 -14.79 -18.61
CA GLY A 49 6.00 -15.26 -18.34
C GLY A 49 6.48 -15.12 -16.91
N GLU A 50 5.69 -14.55 -15.98
CA GLU A 50 6.04 -14.45 -14.55
C GLU A 50 6.25 -15.85 -13.96
N THR A 51 7.45 -16.12 -13.47
CA THR A 51 7.77 -17.37 -12.77
C THR A 51 7.41 -17.30 -11.29
N GLU A 52 7.52 -18.42 -10.57
CA GLU A 52 7.36 -18.43 -9.12
C GLU A 52 8.48 -17.64 -8.43
N ALA A 53 9.71 -17.71 -8.98
CA ALA A 53 10.83 -16.92 -8.47
C ALA A 53 10.58 -15.41 -8.58
N ASP A 54 10.07 -14.93 -9.73
CA ASP A 54 9.70 -13.53 -9.94
C ASP A 54 8.61 -13.09 -8.95
N PHE A 55 7.64 -13.95 -8.69
CA PHE A 55 6.57 -13.67 -7.73
C PHE A 55 7.11 -13.53 -6.30
N GLU A 56 7.98 -14.43 -5.86
CA GLU A 56 8.59 -14.36 -4.52
C GLU A 56 9.55 -13.17 -4.39
N GLU A 57 10.31 -12.83 -5.43
CA GLU A 57 11.14 -11.63 -5.46
C GLU A 57 10.29 -10.37 -5.30
N SER A 58 9.16 -10.33 -5.96
CA SER A 58 8.17 -9.26 -5.84
C SER A 58 7.66 -9.10 -4.43
N ARG A 59 7.30 -10.20 -3.77
CA ARG A 59 6.86 -10.20 -2.36
C ARG A 59 7.97 -9.67 -1.43
N ALA A 60 9.20 -10.13 -1.64
CA ALA A 60 10.35 -9.69 -0.86
C ALA A 60 10.60 -8.19 -1.03
N PHE A 61 10.47 -7.68 -2.26
CA PHE A 61 10.61 -6.25 -2.56
C PHE A 61 9.52 -5.41 -1.88
N LEU A 62 8.26 -5.82 -1.93
CA LEU A 62 7.18 -5.12 -1.22
C LEU A 62 7.47 -5.00 0.28
N LYS A 63 7.96 -6.09 0.88
CA LYS A 63 8.36 -6.11 2.30
C LYS A 63 9.56 -5.19 2.56
N LYS A 64 10.57 -5.21 1.70
CA LYS A 64 11.76 -4.35 1.81
C LYS A 64 11.39 -2.86 1.83
N ILE A 65 10.46 -2.45 0.95
CA ILE A 65 10.02 -1.05 0.88
C ILE A 65 9.08 -0.70 2.04
N GLY A 66 8.25 -1.60 2.52
CA GLY A 66 7.29 -1.31 3.59
C GLY A 66 6.18 -0.37 3.13
N PHE A 67 5.41 -0.80 2.15
CA PHE A 67 4.28 -0.01 1.65
C PHE A 67 3.12 0.02 2.65
N LEU A 68 2.56 1.20 2.91
CA LEU A 68 1.33 1.36 3.68
C LEU A 68 0.15 0.71 2.97
N LYS A 69 0.12 0.76 1.64
CA LYS A 69 -0.92 0.13 0.84
C LYS A 69 -0.38 -0.36 -0.49
N VAL A 70 -0.74 -1.59 -0.84
CA VAL A 70 -0.50 -2.19 -2.14
C VAL A 70 -1.84 -2.51 -2.78
N HIS A 71 -2.10 -1.98 -3.95
CA HIS A 71 -3.26 -2.36 -4.76
C HIS A 71 -2.87 -3.52 -5.67
N VAL A 72 -3.37 -4.69 -5.39
CA VAL A 72 -3.03 -5.92 -6.12
C VAL A 72 -4.08 -6.20 -7.19
N PHE A 73 -3.61 -6.38 -8.42
CA PHE A 73 -4.45 -6.70 -9.56
C PHE A 73 -3.97 -7.99 -10.25
N PRO A 74 -4.85 -8.95 -10.54
CA PRO A 74 -4.51 -10.01 -11.47
C PRO A 74 -4.33 -9.41 -12.87
N TYR A 75 -3.30 -9.87 -13.61
CA TYR A 75 -3.09 -9.43 -14.98
C TYR A 75 -4.33 -9.71 -15.85
N SER A 76 -4.84 -8.66 -16.48
CA SER A 76 -5.96 -8.73 -17.41
C SER A 76 -5.46 -8.51 -18.84
N ARG A 77 -5.64 -9.52 -19.69
CA ARG A 77 -5.28 -9.48 -21.10
C ARG A 77 -6.17 -8.48 -21.85
N ARG A 78 -5.58 -7.42 -22.42
CA ARG A 78 -6.32 -6.36 -23.11
C ARG A 78 -5.86 -6.26 -24.55
N SER A 79 -6.79 -6.35 -25.51
CA SER A 79 -6.50 -6.14 -26.93
C SER A 79 -5.91 -4.76 -27.18
N GLY A 80 -4.99 -4.67 -28.13
CA GLY A 80 -4.30 -3.43 -28.47
C GLY A 80 -3.12 -3.06 -27.55
N THR A 81 -2.77 -3.92 -26.58
CA THR A 81 -1.56 -3.77 -25.77
C THR A 81 -0.49 -4.79 -26.22
N PRO A 82 0.83 -4.46 -26.18
CA PRO A 82 1.89 -5.41 -26.55
C PRO A 82 1.81 -6.72 -25.74
N ALA A 83 1.49 -6.65 -24.45
CA ALA A 83 1.40 -7.81 -23.58
C ALA A 83 0.26 -8.78 -23.95
N TYR A 84 -0.69 -8.35 -24.78
CA TYR A 84 -1.76 -9.22 -25.26
C TYR A 84 -1.20 -10.43 -26.01
N ASP A 85 -0.16 -10.23 -26.83
CA ASP A 85 0.45 -11.26 -27.68
C ASP A 85 1.70 -11.91 -27.07
N PHE A 86 2.06 -11.54 -25.84
CA PHE A 86 3.22 -12.14 -25.17
C PHE A 86 3.03 -13.64 -24.94
N PRO A 87 4.05 -14.47 -25.20
CA PRO A 87 4.03 -15.87 -24.83
C PRO A 87 4.01 -16.06 -23.31
N GLY A 88 3.69 -17.25 -22.85
CA GLY A 88 3.70 -17.56 -21.41
C GLY A 88 2.52 -16.98 -20.66
N GLN A 89 1.36 -16.82 -21.30
CA GLN A 89 0.12 -16.41 -20.63
C GLN A 89 -0.20 -17.37 -19.48
N ILE A 90 -0.39 -16.82 -18.28
CA ILE A 90 -0.66 -17.59 -17.06
C ILE A 90 -2.15 -17.91 -16.98
N HIS A 91 -2.47 -19.10 -16.47
CA HIS A 91 -3.86 -19.53 -16.32
C HIS A 91 -4.58 -18.67 -15.28
N GLU A 92 -5.86 -18.39 -15.51
CA GLU A 92 -6.64 -17.48 -14.65
C GLU A 92 -6.68 -17.92 -13.19
N ARG A 93 -6.77 -19.22 -12.91
CA ARG A 93 -6.71 -19.76 -11.56
C ARG A 93 -5.41 -19.39 -10.85
N ASP A 94 -4.27 -19.52 -11.54
CA ASP A 94 -2.95 -19.26 -10.96
C ASP A 94 -2.74 -17.74 -10.70
N LYS A 95 -3.26 -16.89 -11.60
CA LYS A 95 -3.31 -15.43 -11.37
C LYS A 95 -4.11 -15.08 -10.10
N GLN A 96 -5.26 -15.73 -9.91
CA GLN A 96 -6.10 -15.51 -8.72
C GLN A 96 -5.42 -16.01 -7.45
N GLU A 97 -4.74 -17.15 -7.49
CA GLU A 97 -3.98 -17.69 -6.36
C GLU A 97 -2.83 -16.74 -5.98
N ARG A 98 -2.04 -16.28 -6.96
CA ARG A 98 -0.97 -15.29 -6.75
C ARG A 98 -1.51 -13.97 -6.19
N SER A 99 -2.61 -13.47 -6.73
CA SER A 99 -3.23 -12.23 -6.24
C SER A 99 -3.70 -12.35 -4.80
N ARG A 100 -4.27 -13.50 -4.40
CA ARG A 100 -4.64 -13.75 -3.00
C ARG A 100 -3.42 -13.80 -2.09
N ALA A 101 -2.36 -14.50 -2.49
CA ALA A 101 -1.13 -14.59 -1.72
C ALA A 101 -0.45 -13.22 -1.58
N MET A 102 -0.45 -12.42 -2.65
CA MET A 102 0.11 -11.06 -2.64
C MET A 102 -0.70 -10.12 -1.75
N ASN A 103 -2.05 -10.19 -1.79
CA ASN A 103 -2.91 -9.42 -0.89
C ASN A 103 -2.66 -9.77 0.58
N ALA A 104 -2.49 -11.05 0.89
CA ALA A 104 -2.16 -11.47 2.26
C ALA A 104 -0.80 -10.93 2.72
N ALA A 105 0.20 -10.96 1.85
CA ALA A 105 1.52 -10.37 2.13
C ALA A 105 1.43 -8.85 2.31
N ALA A 106 0.70 -8.16 1.43
CA ALA A 106 0.48 -6.72 1.50
C ALA A 106 -0.20 -6.31 2.82
N GLU A 107 -1.19 -7.06 3.29
CA GLU A 107 -1.86 -6.79 4.57
C GLU A 107 -0.93 -7.03 5.77
N ALA A 108 -0.08 -8.04 5.73
CA ALA A 108 0.92 -8.27 6.77
C ALA A 108 1.92 -7.10 6.83
N ILE A 109 2.42 -6.63 5.68
CA ILE A 109 3.31 -5.46 5.57
C ILE A 109 2.62 -4.21 6.13
N ARG A 110 1.38 -3.97 5.71
CA ARG A 110 0.58 -2.84 6.18
C ARG A 110 0.45 -2.83 7.70
N LYS A 111 0.17 -3.98 8.30
CA LYS A 111 0.08 -4.12 9.75
C LYS A 111 1.39 -3.76 10.45
N GLU A 112 2.53 -4.20 9.92
CA GLU A 112 3.85 -3.86 10.45
C GLU A 112 4.11 -2.34 10.35
N VAL A 113 3.79 -1.71 9.21
CA VAL A 113 3.94 -0.26 8.99
C VAL A 113 3.06 0.54 9.94
N LEU A 114 1.79 0.15 10.08
CA LEU A 114 0.83 0.84 10.97
C LEU A 114 1.21 0.69 12.45
N ALA A 115 1.76 -0.45 12.86
CA ALA A 115 2.29 -0.63 14.21
C ALA A 115 3.44 0.36 14.51
N GLY A 116 4.24 0.71 13.50
CA GLY A 116 5.29 1.73 13.63
C GLY A 116 4.78 3.15 13.86
N TYR A 117 3.50 3.41 13.60
CA TYR A 117 2.88 4.73 13.84
C TYR A 117 2.16 4.83 15.19
N GLU A 118 2.08 3.77 15.98
CA GLU A 118 1.45 3.80 17.28
C GLU A 118 2.14 4.81 18.21
N GLY A 119 1.33 5.65 18.87
CA GLY A 119 1.80 6.73 19.74
C GLY A 119 2.14 8.04 19.02
N MET A 120 2.22 8.05 17.69
CA MET A 120 2.47 9.26 16.91
C MET A 120 1.25 10.21 16.95
N GLU A 121 1.54 11.50 16.88
CA GLU A 121 0.52 12.53 16.71
C GLU A 121 0.45 13.00 15.25
N ASP A 122 -0.77 13.06 14.71
CA ASP A 122 -1.01 13.61 13.38
C ASP A 122 -2.36 14.33 13.31
N ASP A 123 -2.57 15.07 12.22
CA ASP A 123 -3.83 15.73 11.95
C ASP A 123 -4.72 14.77 11.13
N VAL A 124 -5.99 14.69 11.51
CA VAL A 124 -6.99 13.84 10.88
C VAL A 124 -8.12 14.68 10.31
N LEU A 125 -8.43 14.50 9.04
CA LEU A 125 -9.67 14.98 8.45
C LEU A 125 -10.80 14.04 8.84
N LEU A 126 -11.80 14.55 9.58
CA LEU A 126 -13.03 13.84 9.91
C LEU A 126 -13.91 13.73 8.66
N GLU A 127 -14.17 12.52 8.18
CA GLU A 127 -14.96 12.32 6.96
C GLU A 127 -16.38 11.84 7.25
N THR A 128 -16.50 10.60 7.69
CA THR A 128 -17.80 9.95 7.85
C THR A 128 -18.15 9.76 9.32
N PRO A 129 -19.27 10.31 9.81
CA PRO A 129 -19.75 10.03 11.15
C PRO A 129 -20.27 8.58 11.22
N LEU A 130 -19.81 7.84 12.22
CA LEU A 130 -20.34 6.53 12.59
C LEU A 130 -21.40 6.65 13.69
N SER A 131 -21.30 7.70 14.53
CA SER A 131 -22.26 8.08 15.55
C SER A 131 -22.17 9.59 15.83
N GLU A 132 -22.86 10.09 16.83
CA GLU A 132 -22.79 11.51 17.26
C GLU A 132 -21.38 11.95 17.69
N THR A 133 -20.54 11.01 18.11
CA THR A 133 -19.20 11.32 18.62
C THR A 133 -18.09 10.57 17.92
N LEU A 134 -18.40 9.60 17.07
CA LEU A 134 -17.42 8.71 16.46
C LEU A 134 -17.34 8.97 14.96
N PHE A 135 -16.13 9.21 14.46
CA PHE A 135 -15.86 9.53 13.05
C PHE A 135 -14.80 8.59 12.48
N THR A 136 -14.92 8.34 11.18
CA THR A 136 -13.78 7.83 10.39
C THR A 136 -13.12 8.97 9.66
N GLY A 137 -11.85 8.79 9.32
CA GLY A 137 -11.09 9.77 8.56
C GLY A 137 -9.72 9.26 8.17
N TYR A 138 -8.91 10.15 7.66
CA TYR A 138 -7.54 9.85 7.26
C TYR A 138 -6.57 10.88 7.83
N THR A 139 -5.39 10.41 8.22
CA THR A 139 -4.27 11.28 8.55
C THR A 139 -3.63 11.87 7.28
N ARG A 140 -2.67 12.81 7.45
CA ARG A 140 -1.83 13.32 6.34
C ARG A 140 -1.01 12.22 5.67
N LEU A 141 -0.72 11.13 6.37
CA LEU A 141 -0.02 9.95 5.86
C LEU A 141 -0.97 8.94 5.17
N TYR A 142 -2.24 9.28 5.01
CA TYR A 142 -3.26 8.40 4.46
C TYR A 142 -3.56 7.15 5.31
N VAL A 143 -3.29 7.26 6.62
CA VAL A 143 -3.64 6.22 7.59
C VAL A 143 -5.15 6.31 7.88
N PRO A 144 -5.91 5.23 7.65
CA PRO A 144 -7.33 5.22 8.00
C PRO A 144 -7.50 5.13 9.51
N VAL A 145 -8.29 6.04 10.07
CA VAL A 145 -8.51 6.10 11.51
C VAL A 145 -9.99 6.03 11.87
N VAL A 146 -10.26 5.61 13.10
CA VAL A 146 -11.49 5.85 13.81
C VAL A 146 -11.18 6.65 15.07
N VAL A 147 -11.90 7.75 15.27
CA VAL A 147 -11.65 8.69 16.36
C VAL A 147 -12.95 9.11 17.06
N SER A 148 -12.93 9.16 18.39
CA SER A 148 -13.99 9.79 19.16
C SER A 148 -13.72 11.28 19.27
N ALA A 149 -14.56 12.09 18.63
CA ALA A 149 -14.44 13.55 18.54
C ALA A 149 -15.77 14.24 18.88
N PRO A 150 -16.21 14.21 20.15
CA PRO A 150 -17.45 14.84 20.56
C PRO A 150 -17.40 16.36 20.34
N GLY A 151 -18.47 16.91 19.80
CA GLY A 151 -18.59 18.33 19.50
C GLY A 151 -17.96 18.79 18.18
N HIS A 152 -17.39 17.85 17.41
CA HIS A 152 -16.84 18.09 16.08
C HIS A 152 -17.80 17.61 14.98
N ALA A 153 -17.55 18.04 13.75
CA ALA A 153 -18.33 17.70 12.56
C ALA A 153 -17.46 17.18 11.41
N SER A 154 -18.09 16.50 10.45
CA SER A 154 -17.41 16.10 9.22
C SER A 154 -16.84 17.31 8.47
N GLY A 155 -15.64 17.15 7.91
CA GLY A 155 -14.88 18.20 7.24
C GLY A 155 -13.93 18.96 8.15
N GLU A 156 -13.99 18.76 9.46
CA GLU A 156 -13.03 19.35 10.39
C GLU A 156 -11.72 18.56 10.45
N ILE A 157 -10.64 19.26 10.74
CA ILE A 157 -9.33 18.67 10.99
C ILE A 157 -9.07 18.74 12.50
N VAL A 158 -8.75 17.58 13.08
CA VAL A 158 -8.47 17.44 14.50
C VAL A 158 -7.09 16.85 14.73
N ARG A 159 -6.43 17.26 15.80
CA ARG A 159 -5.15 16.67 16.24
C ARG A 159 -5.43 15.42 17.05
N VAL A 160 -4.77 14.31 16.69
CA VAL A 160 -4.96 13.03 17.36
C VAL A 160 -3.64 12.34 17.66
N ARG A 161 -3.67 11.43 18.63
CA ARG A 161 -2.62 10.44 18.86
C ARG A 161 -3.11 9.09 18.33
N LEU A 162 -2.29 8.48 17.48
CA LEU A 162 -2.56 7.19 16.87
C LEU A 162 -2.35 6.07 17.90
N GLY A 163 -3.26 5.14 17.95
CA GLY A 163 -3.19 3.94 18.78
C GLY A 163 -3.04 2.68 17.94
N ALA A 164 -3.56 1.56 18.45
CA ALA A 164 -3.43 0.27 17.80
C ALA A 164 -4.28 0.15 16.52
N TYR A 165 -3.76 -0.59 15.54
CA TYR A 165 -4.49 -1.03 14.35
C TYR A 165 -5.35 -2.24 14.69
N ASP A 166 -6.64 -2.20 14.38
CA ASP A 166 -7.61 -3.25 14.72
C ASP A 166 -7.87 -4.27 13.59
N GLY A 167 -7.18 -4.12 12.46
CA GLY A 167 -7.35 -4.93 11.26
C GLY A 167 -8.08 -4.20 10.12
N GLU A 168 -8.74 -3.09 10.42
CA GLU A 168 -9.39 -2.23 9.43
C GLU A 168 -8.89 -0.79 9.52
N ARG A 169 -8.86 -0.24 10.74
CA ARG A 169 -8.48 1.14 11.02
C ARG A 169 -7.59 1.26 12.24
N VAL A 170 -6.90 2.37 12.34
CA VAL A 170 -6.16 2.74 13.55
C VAL A 170 -7.11 3.48 14.49
N ARG A 171 -7.16 3.05 15.75
CA ARG A 171 -7.87 3.82 16.78
C ARG A 171 -7.09 5.07 17.11
N ALA A 172 -7.77 6.20 17.17
CA ALA A 172 -7.12 7.47 17.48
C ALA A 172 -7.88 8.22 18.58
N ALA A 173 -7.14 8.95 19.40
CA ALA A 173 -7.69 9.77 20.47
C ALA A 173 -7.32 11.24 20.24
N LEU A 174 -8.23 12.16 20.52
CA LEU A 174 -7.95 13.61 20.52
C LEU A 174 -6.80 13.94 21.48
N VAL A 175 -5.95 14.89 21.09
CA VAL A 175 -4.85 15.42 21.92
C VAL A 175 -5.22 16.80 22.44
#